data_4dc4c93a35e5e0042d4928e9b575cd82
#
_entry.id   4dc4c93a35e5e0042d4928e9b575cd82
#
_cell.length_a   1.000
_cell.length_b   1.000
_cell.length_c   1.000
_cell.angle_alpha   90.00
_cell.angle_beta   90.00
_cell.angle_gamma   90.00
#
_symmetry.space_group_name_H-M   'P 1'
#
loop_
_entity.id
_entity.type
_entity.pdbx_description
1 polymer ?
#
loop_
_entity_poly.entity_id
_entity_poly.type
_entity_poly.pdbx_seq_one_letter_code
_entity_poly.pdbx_strand_id
1 'polypeptide(L)'
;MTTPFRVAKGLATVAAGCFAWGLVEATRFRVRHVTVPALPPGGSELRILHLSDIHLLPGQQLKLNFLRSLAELEPDLVINTGDNIASDTATWPLMSALGRLQEVPGGFVFGSNDYHKPEFKNPLCYVIQGRSELSGTPERG
;
A
#
# COMPACT_ATOMS: atom_id res chain seq x y z
N MET A 1 -20.40 12.53 42.65
CA MET A 1 -20.10 13.12 41.32
C MET A 1 -18.80 12.54 40.67
N THR A 2 -18.44 11.30 40.88
CA THR A 2 -17.14 10.75 40.45
C THR A 2 -17.23 9.69 39.34
N THR A 3 -18.40 9.13 39.09
CA THR A 3 -18.60 8.01 38.15
C THR A 3 -18.44 8.39 36.66
N PRO A 4 -19.02 9.48 36.13
CA PRO A 4 -18.89 9.81 34.70
C PRO A 4 -17.47 10.18 34.29
N PHE A 5 -16.70 10.83 35.19
CA PHE A 5 -15.31 11.20 34.93
C PHE A 5 -14.37 9.98 34.90
N ARG A 6 -14.63 8.98 35.74
CA ARG A 6 -13.85 7.72 35.72
C ARG A 6 -14.15 6.90 34.47
N VAL A 7 -15.40 6.87 34.03
CA VAL A 7 -15.81 6.21 32.78
C VAL A 7 -15.17 6.92 31.59
N ALA A 8 -15.22 8.26 31.52
CA ALA A 8 -14.61 9.03 30.44
C ALA A 8 -13.08 8.79 30.37
N LYS A 9 -12.38 8.78 31.51
CA LYS A 9 -10.95 8.42 31.55
C LYS A 9 -10.69 7.00 31.04
N GLY A 10 -11.48 6.01 31.45
CA GLY A 10 -11.36 4.64 31.00
C GLY A 10 -11.51 4.53 29.48
N LEU A 11 -12.54 5.17 28.91
CA LEU A 11 -12.76 5.20 27.45
C LEU A 11 -11.59 5.87 26.71
N ALA A 12 -11.10 7.00 27.22
CA ALA A 12 -9.96 7.69 26.63
C ALA A 12 -8.68 6.84 26.63
N THR A 13 -8.44 6.11 27.71
CA THR A 13 -7.28 5.19 27.81
C THR A 13 -7.39 4.05 26.80
N VAL A 14 -8.56 3.43 26.67
CA VAL A 14 -8.80 2.37 25.68
C VAL A 14 -8.63 2.92 24.26
N ALA A 15 -9.20 4.07 23.95
CA ALA A 15 -9.06 4.70 22.64
C ALA A 15 -7.58 5.01 22.29
N ALA A 16 -6.83 5.55 23.25
CA ALA A 16 -5.39 5.80 23.10
C ALA A 16 -4.61 4.49 22.87
N GLY A 17 -4.95 3.43 23.59
CA GLY A 17 -4.35 2.10 23.43
C GLY A 17 -4.63 1.50 22.05
N CYS A 18 -5.89 1.56 21.57
CA CYS A 18 -6.25 1.11 20.24
C CYS A 18 -5.55 1.92 19.15
N PHE A 19 -5.45 3.24 19.31
CA PHE A 19 -4.74 4.10 18.37
C PHE A 19 -3.24 3.77 18.32
N ALA A 20 -2.59 3.64 19.47
CA ALA A 20 -1.18 3.26 19.54
C ALA A 20 -0.93 1.87 18.92
N TRP A 21 -1.81 0.91 19.19
CA TRP A 21 -1.75 -0.40 18.54
C TRP A 21 -1.88 -0.29 17.01
N GLY A 22 -2.83 0.51 16.50
CA GLY A 22 -3.00 0.75 15.07
C GLY A 22 -1.74 1.34 14.41
N LEU A 23 -1.06 2.27 15.09
CA LEU A 23 0.21 2.81 14.60
C LEU A 23 1.32 1.74 14.51
N VAL A 24 1.40 0.86 15.49
CA VAL A 24 2.36 -0.26 15.46
C VAL A 24 1.99 -1.23 14.33
N GLU A 25 0.73 -1.60 14.20
CA GLU A 25 0.29 -2.55 13.15
C GLU A 25 0.50 -1.98 11.75
N ALA A 26 0.31 -0.68 11.55
CA ALA A 26 0.54 0.00 10.28
C ALA A 26 2.00 -0.07 9.78
N THR A 27 2.95 -0.38 10.66
CA THR A 27 4.37 -0.55 10.32
C THR A 27 4.81 -2.02 10.21
N ARG A 28 3.91 -2.96 10.47
CA ARG A 28 4.19 -4.41 10.46
C ARG A 28 3.97 -5.00 9.07
N PHE A 29 4.89 -4.73 8.17
CA PHE A 29 4.86 -5.34 6.83
C PHE A 29 5.16 -6.84 6.92
N ARG A 30 4.44 -7.65 6.12
CA ARG A 30 4.60 -9.11 6.12
C ARG A 30 4.49 -9.66 4.71
N VAL A 31 5.30 -10.66 4.42
CA VAL A 31 5.11 -11.53 3.26
C VAL A 31 4.07 -12.57 3.60
N ARG A 32 3.08 -12.74 2.74
CA ARG A 32 2.09 -13.80 2.83
C ARG A 32 2.38 -14.86 1.77
N HIS A 33 2.67 -16.08 2.20
CA HIS A 33 2.87 -17.20 1.29
C HIS A 33 1.54 -17.91 1.03
N VAL A 34 1.24 -18.16 -0.25
CA VAL A 34 0.05 -18.90 -0.70
C VAL A 34 0.49 -19.86 -1.77
N THR A 35 0.21 -21.15 -1.60
CA THR A 35 0.47 -22.16 -2.62
C THR A 35 -0.81 -22.47 -3.38
N VAL A 36 -0.75 -22.36 -4.70
CA VAL A 36 -1.87 -22.65 -5.60
C VAL A 36 -1.49 -23.81 -6.52
N PRO A 37 -2.19 -24.94 -6.49
CA PRO A 37 -1.92 -26.08 -7.36
C PRO A 37 -2.50 -25.83 -8.77
N ALA A 38 -1.86 -24.94 -9.54
CA ALA A 38 -2.32 -24.55 -10.87
C ALA A 38 -1.48 -25.15 -12.01
N LEU A 39 -0.29 -25.72 -11.70
CA LEU A 39 0.60 -26.27 -12.70
C LEU A 39 0.31 -27.78 -12.92
N PRO A 40 0.58 -28.31 -14.13
CA PRO A 40 0.45 -29.73 -14.40
C PRO A 40 1.33 -30.58 -13.45
N PRO A 41 0.95 -31.83 -13.16
CA PRO A 41 1.79 -32.74 -12.39
C PRO A 41 3.18 -32.88 -13.00
N GLY A 42 4.23 -32.72 -12.18
CA GLY A 42 5.62 -32.74 -12.61
C GLY A 42 6.17 -31.44 -13.16
N GLY A 43 5.38 -30.37 -13.20
CA GLY A 43 5.87 -29.03 -13.51
C GLY A 43 6.75 -28.47 -12.40
N SER A 44 7.72 -27.61 -12.78
CA SER A 44 8.55 -26.89 -11.80
C SER A 44 7.71 -25.87 -11.03
N GLU A 45 8.00 -25.69 -9.76
CA GLU A 45 7.41 -24.63 -8.94
C GLU A 45 7.74 -23.26 -9.53
N LEU A 46 6.75 -22.37 -9.55
CA LEU A 46 6.89 -20.98 -10.00
C LEU A 46 6.60 -20.05 -8.81
N ARG A 47 7.56 -19.24 -8.43
CA ARG A 47 7.41 -18.22 -7.39
C ARG A 47 6.99 -16.90 -7.98
N ILE A 48 5.78 -16.48 -7.65
CA ILE A 48 5.23 -15.20 -8.10
C ILE A 48 5.20 -14.25 -6.91
N LEU A 49 5.92 -13.12 -7.03
CA LEU A 49 5.79 -12.01 -6.09
C LEU A 49 4.69 -11.09 -6.58
N HIS A 50 3.62 -10.98 -5.80
CA HIS A 50 2.55 -10.04 -6.06
C HIS A 50 2.66 -8.82 -5.14
N LEU A 51 2.74 -7.64 -5.75
CA LEU A 51 2.76 -6.33 -5.09
C LEU A 51 1.50 -5.57 -5.44
N SER A 52 0.89 -4.93 -4.45
CA SER A 52 -0.30 -4.09 -4.62
C SER A 52 -0.37 -3.04 -3.51
N ASP A 53 -0.98 -1.90 -3.80
CA ASP A 53 -1.38 -0.90 -2.81
C ASP A 53 -0.24 -0.47 -1.86
N ILE A 54 0.94 -0.25 -2.42
CA ILE A 54 2.13 0.14 -1.64
C ILE A 54 1.90 1.51 -0.99
N HIS A 55 1.22 2.45 -1.69
CA HIS A 55 0.94 3.80 -1.22
C HIS A 55 2.13 4.44 -0.51
N LEU A 56 3.29 4.45 -1.18
CA LEU A 56 4.53 4.96 -0.61
C LEU A 56 4.46 6.47 -0.43
N LEU A 57 4.77 6.94 0.79
CA LEU A 57 5.02 8.34 1.11
C LEU A 57 6.52 8.59 1.26
N PRO A 58 6.99 9.83 0.99
CA PRO A 58 8.37 10.20 1.26
C PRO A 58 8.77 9.92 2.72
N GLY A 59 9.99 9.43 2.92
CA GLY A 59 10.55 9.21 4.26
C GLY A 59 10.09 7.93 4.98
N GLN A 60 9.25 7.08 4.39
CA GLN A 60 8.84 5.80 4.98
C GLN A 60 9.95 4.74 4.91
N GLN A 61 11.06 4.95 5.62
CA GLN A 61 12.24 4.09 5.56
C GLN A 61 11.96 2.62 5.91
N LEU A 62 11.08 2.35 6.87
CA LEU A 62 10.69 0.97 7.24
C LEU A 62 10.06 0.24 6.04
N LYS A 63 9.15 0.91 5.33
CA LYS A 63 8.51 0.38 4.13
C LYS A 63 9.52 0.19 2.99
N LEU A 64 10.39 1.15 2.77
CA LEU A 64 11.46 1.05 1.76
C LEU A 64 12.41 -0.12 2.05
N ASN A 65 12.80 -0.31 3.31
CA ASN A 65 13.66 -1.43 3.70
C ASN A 65 12.95 -2.77 3.50
N PHE A 66 11.67 -2.86 3.84
CA PHE A 66 10.86 -4.05 3.56
C PHE A 66 10.78 -4.34 2.05
N LEU A 67 10.52 -3.33 1.21
CA LEU A 67 10.49 -3.51 -0.24
C LEU A 67 11.83 -4.02 -0.80
N ARG A 68 12.96 -3.52 -0.29
CA ARG A 68 14.28 -4.01 -0.69
C ARG A 68 14.50 -5.48 -0.31
N SER A 69 14.03 -5.90 0.86
CA SER A 69 14.19 -7.28 1.31
C SER A 69 13.38 -8.29 0.49
N LEU A 70 12.36 -7.84 -0.26
CA LEU A 70 11.58 -8.74 -1.10
C LEU A 70 12.39 -9.39 -2.24
N ALA A 71 13.50 -8.79 -2.64
CA ALA A 71 14.41 -9.39 -3.60
C ALA A 71 15.08 -10.69 -3.08
N GLU A 72 15.17 -10.86 -1.77
CA GLU A 72 15.71 -12.07 -1.12
C GLU A 72 14.77 -13.28 -1.27
N LEU A 73 13.52 -13.05 -1.68
CA LEU A 73 12.56 -14.13 -1.97
C LEU A 73 12.85 -14.85 -3.28
N GLU A 74 13.73 -14.27 -4.12
CA GLU A 74 14.12 -14.82 -5.42
C GLU A 74 12.90 -15.22 -6.28
N PRO A 75 11.97 -14.28 -6.57
CA PRO A 75 10.82 -14.60 -7.39
C PRO A 75 11.20 -14.85 -8.84
N ASP A 76 10.50 -15.78 -9.49
CA ASP A 76 10.62 -16.05 -10.93
C ASP A 76 9.81 -15.06 -11.76
N LEU A 77 8.76 -14.45 -11.15
CA LEU A 77 7.87 -13.49 -11.78
C LEU A 77 7.44 -12.44 -10.77
N VAL A 78 7.38 -11.17 -11.19
CA VAL A 78 6.85 -10.06 -10.38
C VAL A 78 5.60 -9.50 -11.03
N ILE A 79 4.50 -9.47 -10.30
CA ILE A 79 3.24 -8.85 -10.71
C ILE A 79 2.94 -7.68 -9.78
N ASN A 80 2.76 -6.50 -10.36
CA ASN A 80 2.39 -5.30 -9.60
C ASN A 80 1.03 -4.79 -10.09
N THR A 81 0.06 -4.72 -9.20
CA THR A 81 -1.32 -4.36 -9.52
C THR A 81 -1.65 -2.90 -9.20
N GLY A 82 -0.63 -2.06 -9.00
CA GLY A 82 -0.78 -0.61 -8.94
C GLY A 82 -1.00 -0.04 -7.54
N ASP A 83 -1.40 1.21 -7.51
CA ASP A 83 -1.53 2.05 -6.32
C ASP A 83 -0.22 2.12 -5.50
N ASN A 84 0.88 2.34 -6.24
CA ASN A 84 2.23 2.24 -5.72
C ASN A 84 2.65 3.47 -4.89
N ILE A 85 2.24 4.65 -5.32
CA ILE A 85 2.66 5.92 -4.71
C ILE A 85 1.48 6.68 -4.11
N ALA A 86 1.75 7.37 -3.02
CA ALA A 86 0.84 8.33 -2.41
C ALA A 86 1.41 9.77 -2.48
N SER A 87 2.52 9.98 -3.20
CA SER A 87 3.12 11.28 -3.49
C SER A 87 4.05 11.15 -4.70
N ASP A 88 4.07 12.15 -5.58
CA ASP A 88 4.96 12.21 -6.75
C ASP A 88 6.44 12.06 -6.36
N THR A 89 6.81 12.63 -5.21
CA THR A 89 8.19 12.57 -4.70
C THR A 89 8.58 11.18 -4.19
N ALA A 90 7.63 10.25 -4.07
CA ALA A 90 7.89 8.87 -3.67
C ALA A 90 8.29 7.95 -4.85
N THR A 91 8.12 8.40 -6.09
CA THR A 91 8.41 7.59 -7.29
C THR A 91 9.87 7.13 -7.32
N TRP A 92 10.81 8.05 -7.15
CA TRP A 92 12.23 7.73 -7.19
C TRP A 92 12.70 6.82 -6.03
N PRO A 93 12.30 7.07 -4.77
CA PRO A 93 12.53 6.14 -3.67
C PRO A 93 11.95 4.75 -3.91
N LEU A 94 10.74 4.65 -4.48
CA LEU A 94 10.11 3.36 -4.82
C LEU A 94 10.93 2.60 -5.85
N MET A 95 11.26 3.23 -6.97
CA MET A 95 12.06 2.61 -8.04
C MET A 95 13.41 2.12 -7.51
N SER A 96 14.07 2.92 -6.66
CA SER A 96 15.31 2.53 -6.00
C SER A 96 15.14 1.36 -5.04
N ALA A 97 14.02 1.27 -4.34
CA ALA A 97 13.76 0.17 -3.40
C ALA A 97 13.42 -1.14 -4.12
N LEU A 98 12.71 -1.07 -5.25
CA LEU A 98 12.38 -2.23 -6.07
C LEU A 98 13.57 -2.70 -6.95
N GLY A 99 14.64 -1.92 -7.07
CA GLY A 99 15.83 -2.10 -7.90
C GLY A 99 16.02 -3.49 -8.52
N ARG A 100 16.47 -4.47 -7.75
CA ARG A 100 16.71 -5.84 -8.21
C ARG A 100 15.45 -6.57 -8.70
N LEU A 101 14.29 -6.24 -8.17
CA LEU A 101 13.02 -6.84 -8.62
C LEU A 101 12.60 -6.37 -10.01
N GLN A 102 13.12 -5.25 -10.49
CA GLN A 102 12.85 -4.74 -11.85
C GLN A 102 13.59 -5.54 -12.93
N GLU A 103 14.60 -6.32 -12.56
CA GLU A 103 15.34 -7.21 -13.45
C GLU A 103 14.61 -8.56 -13.63
N VAL A 104 13.66 -8.87 -12.74
CA VAL A 104 12.87 -10.10 -12.81
C VAL A 104 11.75 -9.93 -13.85
N PRO A 105 11.47 -10.94 -14.69
CA PRO A 105 10.33 -10.90 -15.59
C PRO A 105 9.03 -10.57 -14.84
N GLY A 106 8.13 -9.81 -15.47
CA GLY A 106 6.91 -9.44 -14.78
C GLY A 106 6.02 -8.51 -15.58
N GLY A 107 4.97 -8.05 -14.92
CA GLY A 107 4.05 -7.07 -15.45
C GLY A 107 3.53 -6.14 -14.37
N PHE A 108 3.12 -4.96 -14.78
CA PHE A 108 2.48 -4.02 -13.87
C PHE A 108 1.30 -3.32 -14.54
N VAL A 109 0.37 -2.89 -13.72
CA VAL A 109 -0.70 -1.98 -14.12
C VAL A 109 -0.68 -0.76 -13.21
N PHE A 110 -1.10 0.36 -13.73
CA PHE A 110 -1.26 1.56 -12.91
C PHE A 110 -2.57 1.50 -12.13
N GLY A 111 -2.50 1.78 -10.84
CA GLY A 111 -3.66 2.02 -10.02
C GLY A 111 -4.13 3.48 -10.11
N SER A 112 -5.24 3.79 -9.47
CA SER A 112 -5.83 5.13 -9.48
C SER A 112 -4.91 6.22 -8.94
N ASN A 113 -4.11 5.90 -7.93
CA ASN A 113 -3.17 6.85 -7.31
C ASN A 113 -1.89 7.05 -8.14
N ASP A 114 -1.58 6.13 -9.04
CA ASP A 114 -0.43 6.26 -9.94
C ASP A 114 -0.75 7.22 -11.12
N TYR A 115 -2.04 7.38 -11.48
CA TYR A 115 -2.50 8.29 -12.53
C TYR A 115 -2.83 9.69 -12.02
N HIS A 116 -3.41 9.77 -10.85
CA HIS A 116 -3.88 11.04 -10.30
C HIS A 116 -2.98 11.44 -9.15
N LYS A 117 -2.42 12.66 -9.24
CA LYS A 117 -1.69 13.24 -8.10
C LYS A 117 -2.52 13.05 -6.85
N PRO A 118 -1.98 12.45 -5.80
CA PRO A 118 -2.68 12.35 -4.54
C PRO A 118 -2.74 13.76 -3.92
N GLU A 119 -3.71 14.54 -4.34
CA GLU A 119 -4.15 15.69 -3.56
C GLU A 119 -4.71 15.14 -2.26
N PHE A 120 -4.43 15.81 -1.16
CA PHE A 120 -4.95 15.43 0.15
C PHE A 120 -6.47 15.30 0.06
N LYS A 121 -6.95 14.08 -0.15
CA LYS A 121 -8.37 13.75 -0.28
C LYS A 121 -8.99 13.91 1.10
N ASN A 122 -9.43 15.13 1.41
CA ASN A 122 -10.24 15.35 2.59
C ASN A 122 -11.52 14.52 2.46
N PRO A 123 -11.72 13.47 3.28
CA PRO A 123 -12.90 12.61 3.18
C PRO A 123 -14.21 13.39 3.29
N LEU A 124 -14.19 14.58 3.91
CA LEU A 124 -15.35 15.48 3.97
C LEU A 124 -15.71 16.09 2.61
N CYS A 125 -14.77 16.20 1.67
CA CYS A 125 -15.08 16.68 0.32
C CYS A 125 -16.05 15.75 -0.41
N TYR A 126 -15.90 14.43 -0.23
CA TYR A 126 -16.82 13.45 -0.82
C TYR A 126 -18.23 13.50 -0.27
N VAL A 127 -18.39 13.94 0.99
CA VAL A 127 -19.69 14.09 1.64
C VAL A 127 -20.36 15.40 1.22
N ILE A 128 -19.58 16.47 1.00
CA ILE A 128 -20.09 17.83 0.77
C ILE A 128 -20.27 18.13 -0.73
N GLN A 129 -19.37 17.68 -1.59
CA GLN A 129 -19.38 18.05 -3.02
C GLN A 129 -20.20 17.09 -3.91
N GLY A 130 -20.67 15.99 -3.39
CA GLY A 130 -21.44 15.05 -4.19
C GLY A 130 -20.66 14.50 -5.40
N ARG A 131 -21.21 13.49 -6.03
CA ARG A 131 -20.62 12.67 -7.11
C ARG A 131 -20.40 13.41 -8.45
N SER A 132 -20.56 14.73 -8.53
CA SER A 132 -20.67 15.48 -9.78
C SER A 132 -19.36 15.81 -10.50
N GLU A 133 -18.18 15.62 -9.88
CA GLU A 133 -16.91 15.96 -10.52
C GLU A 133 -16.09 14.77 -11.05
N LEU A 134 -16.65 13.57 -11.02
CA LEU A 134 -15.97 12.39 -11.61
C LEU A 134 -16.13 12.26 -13.11
N SER A 135 -16.75 13.24 -13.81
CA SER A 135 -16.95 13.25 -15.26
C SER A 135 -16.11 14.31 -15.98
N GLY A 136 -14.89 14.58 -15.50
CA GLY A 136 -13.91 15.35 -16.24
C GLY A 136 -13.42 14.55 -17.44
N THR A 137 -14.02 14.76 -18.63
CA THR A 137 -13.47 14.34 -19.92
C THR A 137 -12.07 14.92 -20.08
N PRO A 138 -11.06 14.12 -20.48
CA PRO A 138 -9.76 14.68 -20.83
C PRO A 138 -9.91 15.56 -22.06
N GLU A 139 -9.67 16.85 -21.93
CA GLU A 139 -9.51 17.72 -23.08
C GLU A 139 -8.29 17.26 -23.87
N ARG A 140 -8.54 16.90 -25.12
CA ARG A 140 -7.50 16.65 -26.11
C ARG A 140 -6.91 18.00 -26.53
N GLY A 141 -5.69 18.24 -26.19
CA GLY A 141 -4.82 19.25 -26.76
C GLY A 141 -3.67 18.56 -27.49
#